data_f641ed106bfcf20dc8a28e2ca4e15c29
#
_entry.id   f641ed106bfcf20dc8a28e2ca4e15c29
#
_cell.length_a   1.000
_cell.length_b   1.000
_cell.length_c   1.000
_cell.angle_alpha   90.00
_cell.angle_beta   90.00
_cell.angle_gamma   90.00
#
_symmetry.space_group_name_H-M   'P 1'
#
loop_
_entity.id
_entity.type
_entity.pdbx_description
1 polymer ?
#
loop_
_entity_poly.entity_id
_entity_poly.type
_entity_poly.pdbx_seq_one_letter_code
_entity_poly.pdbx_strand_id
1 'polypeptide(L)'
;MRLAWVLPLTIAVSLVSAGWAFTARAGPDVPPVSDAARAAGFVDVRSVIPDAILDLRYATTNNFTHTQLYPSDARCLVHQSMAPGLAAAAGALRPQGHLLVFWDCYRPHDVQVKMFNLVPNPAWVARPGPYAHSHESGRSVDVTFTTTQQPCSSGLHASALCLADMGTEFDDFTPRATAFNTQGISADAVANRAALRKAMNYGGLKVYSGEWWHFDGPGAGVDQPILDVPVD
;
A
#
# COMPACT_ATOMS: atom_id res chain seq x y z
N MET A 1 -59.99 34.53 -52.60
CA MET A 1 -58.69 33.93 -52.24
C MET A 1 -58.33 34.39 -50.83
N ARG A 2 -58.39 33.49 -49.82
CA ARG A 2 -58.03 33.80 -48.44
C ARG A 2 -56.73 33.03 -48.16
N LEU A 3 -55.63 33.74 -47.93
CA LEU A 3 -54.35 33.13 -47.49
C LEU A 3 -54.46 32.79 -46.00
N ALA A 4 -54.25 31.51 -45.67
CA ALA A 4 -54.10 31.05 -44.30
C ALA A 4 -52.60 31.09 -43.93
N TRP A 5 -52.28 31.83 -42.84
CA TRP A 5 -50.95 31.85 -42.24
C TRP A 5 -50.83 30.66 -41.29
N VAL A 6 -49.84 29.80 -41.56
CA VAL A 6 -49.45 28.71 -40.64
C VAL A 6 -48.28 29.18 -39.83
N LEU A 7 -48.47 29.32 -38.51
CA LEU A 7 -47.39 29.59 -37.56
C LEU A 7 -46.67 28.29 -37.21
N PRO A 8 -45.34 28.25 -37.22
CA PRO A 8 -44.61 27.06 -36.74
C PRO A 8 -44.60 27.03 -35.22
N LEU A 9 -44.98 25.87 -34.66
CA LEU A 9 -44.89 25.58 -33.23
C LEU A 9 -43.46 25.14 -32.89
N THR A 10 -42.68 25.98 -32.23
CA THR A 10 -41.35 25.61 -31.73
C THR A 10 -41.50 24.91 -30.38
N ILE A 11 -41.23 23.62 -30.36
CA ILE A 11 -41.14 22.82 -29.10
C ILE A 11 -39.74 23.02 -28.50
N ALA A 12 -39.68 23.74 -27.39
CA ALA A 12 -38.45 23.83 -26.60
C ALA A 12 -38.28 22.58 -25.77
N VAL A 13 -37.31 21.73 -26.12
CA VAL A 13 -36.89 20.60 -25.30
C VAL A 13 -35.94 21.05 -24.23
N SER A 14 -36.41 21.16 -23.00
CA SER A 14 -35.55 21.41 -21.82
C SER A 14 -34.82 20.13 -21.42
N LEU A 15 -33.53 20.08 -21.71
CA LEU A 15 -32.64 19.03 -21.18
C LEU A 15 -32.36 19.32 -19.70
N VAL A 16 -33.02 18.58 -18.81
CA VAL A 16 -32.69 18.54 -17.39
C VAL A 16 -31.46 17.62 -17.24
N SER A 17 -30.28 18.20 -17.15
CA SER A 17 -29.07 17.48 -16.75
C SER A 17 -29.15 17.17 -15.26
N ALA A 18 -29.50 15.93 -14.90
CA ALA A 18 -29.35 15.42 -13.55
C ALA A 18 -27.84 15.28 -13.25
N GLY A 19 -27.28 16.31 -12.65
CA GLY A 19 -25.91 16.26 -12.11
C GLY A 19 -25.89 15.29 -10.93
N TRP A 20 -25.28 14.14 -11.11
CA TRP A 20 -24.95 13.25 -10.00
C TRP A 20 -23.85 13.92 -9.19
N ALA A 21 -24.21 14.56 -8.08
CA ALA A 21 -23.25 15.01 -7.08
C ALA A 21 -22.68 13.76 -6.41
N PHE A 22 -21.48 13.35 -6.80
CA PHE A 22 -20.70 12.43 -6.00
C PHE A 22 -20.34 13.14 -4.69
N THR A 23 -21.10 12.86 -3.64
CA THR A 23 -20.67 13.20 -2.28
C THR A 23 -19.43 12.38 -2.01
N ALA A 24 -18.26 13.02 -2.00
CA ALA A 24 -17.04 12.42 -1.51
C ALA A 24 -17.33 11.92 -0.09
N ARG A 25 -17.30 10.60 0.09
CA ARG A 25 -17.42 9.99 1.42
C ARG A 25 -16.22 10.48 2.20
N ALA A 26 -16.45 11.21 3.31
CA ALA A 26 -15.36 11.57 4.22
C ALA A 26 -14.62 10.29 4.59
N GLY A 27 -13.31 10.28 4.38
CA GLY A 27 -12.47 9.18 4.82
C GLY A 27 -12.56 9.00 6.33
N PRO A 28 -12.07 7.86 6.87
CA PRO A 28 -12.03 7.66 8.32
C PRO A 28 -11.31 8.84 8.97
N ASP A 29 -11.83 9.27 10.13
CA ASP A 29 -11.16 10.28 10.95
C ASP A 29 -9.84 9.66 11.45
N VAL A 30 -8.73 10.08 10.84
CA VAL A 30 -7.38 9.59 11.17
C VAL A 30 -6.80 10.53 12.22
N PRO A 31 -6.55 10.06 13.44
CA PRO A 31 -5.96 10.90 14.48
C PRO A 31 -4.62 11.51 14.01
N PRO A 32 -4.26 12.71 14.47
CA PRO A 32 -2.94 13.27 14.20
C PRO A 32 -1.83 12.30 14.62
N VAL A 33 -0.74 12.27 13.88
CA VAL A 33 0.47 11.57 14.31
C VAL A 33 1.10 12.29 15.51
N SER A 34 1.89 11.57 16.31
CA SER A 34 2.61 12.16 17.45
C SER A 34 3.51 13.32 17.02
N ASP A 35 3.87 14.18 17.96
CA ASP A 35 4.79 15.30 17.67
C ASP A 35 6.15 14.81 17.20
N ALA A 36 6.64 13.68 17.76
CA ALA A 36 7.88 13.05 17.31
C ALA A 36 7.78 12.55 15.86
N ALA A 37 6.69 11.86 15.52
CA ALA A 37 6.45 11.40 14.14
C ALA A 37 6.36 12.57 13.17
N ARG A 38 5.66 13.64 13.53
CA ARG A 38 5.54 14.85 12.72
C ARG A 38 6.89 15.54 12.52
N ALA A 39 7.68 15.67 13.58
CA ALA A 39 9.02 16.25 13.53
C ALA A 39 9.98 15.44 12.64
N ALA A 40 9.80 14.11 12.59
CA ALA A 40 10.52 13.19 11.70
C ALA A 40 9.98 13.19 10.27
N GLY A 41 8.95 13.98 9.96
CA GLY A 41 8.32 14.05 8.64
C GLY A 41 7.42 12.88 8.30
N PHE A 42 6.91 12.15 9.29
CA PHE A 42 5.99 11.05 9.07
C PHE A 42 4.54 11.49 8.94
N VAL A 43 3.79 10.74 8.14
CA VAL A 43 2.33 10.81 8.00
C VAL A 43 1.75 9.41 8.12
N ASP A 44 0.52 9.32 8.64
CA ASP A 44 -0.24 8.05 8.60
C ASP A 44 -0.73 7.81 7.16
N VAL A 45 -0.52 6.62 6.64
CA VAL A 45 -0.90 6.28 5.27
C VAL A 45 -2.39 6.47 5.00
N ARG A 46 -3.26 6.30 6.00
CA ARG A 46 -4.71 6.52 5.86
C ARG A 46 -5.09 7.98 5.65
N SER A 47 -4.23 8.92 6.07
CA SER A 47 -4.42 10.35 5.75
C SER A 47 -4.13 10.66 4.27
N VAL A 48 -3.38 9.78 3.60
CA VAL A 48 -2.99 9.88 2.18
C VAL A 48 -3.89 9.02 1.29
N ILE A 49 -4.24 7.84 1.77
CA ILE A 49 -5.07 6.83 1.09
C ILE A 49 -6.18 6.41 2.06
N PRO A 50 -7.32 7.11 2.11
CA PRO A 50 -8.37 6.86 3.09
C PRO A 50 -9.00 5.45 3.03
N ASP A 51 -8.88 4.77 1.90
CA ASP A 51 -9.34 3.40 1.66
C ASP A 51 -8.21 2.35 1.77
N ALA A 52 -7.02 2.73 2.27
CA ALA A 52 -5.95 1.80 2.55
C ALA A 52 -6.37 0.78 3.61
N ILE A 53 -6.01 -0.46 3.39
CA ILE A 53 -6.22 -1.55 4.35
C ILE A 53 -4.92 -1.78 5.09
N LEU A 54 -4.98 -1.76 6.42
CA LEU A 54 -3.84 -2.07 7.27
C LEU A 54 -3.97 -3.50 7.79
N ASP A 55 -3.02 -4.34 7.45
CA ASP A 55 -2.85 -5.71 7.91
C ASP A 55 -1.40 -5.87 8.39
N LEU A 56 -1.00 -4.98 9.34
CA LEU A 56 0.38 -4.90 9.82
C LEU A 56 0.81 -6.22 10.46
N ARG A 57 1.61 -6.98 9.74
CA ARG A 57 1.97 -8.37 10.12
C ARG A 57 2.78 -8.42 11.41
N TYR A 58 3.62 -7.43 11.64
CA TYR A 58 4.44 -7.36 12.87
C TYR A 58 3.67 -6.85 14.10
N ALA A 59 2.45 -6.34 13.94
CA ALA A 59 1.53 -6.06 15.04
C ALA A 59 0.80 -7.33 15.55
N THR A 60 1.07 -8.48 14.96
CA THR A 60 0.53 -9.80 15.34
C THR A 60 1.65 -10.83 15.37
N THR A 61 1.32 -12.07 15.71
CA THR A 61 2.25 -13.22 15.59
C THR A 61 2.24 -13.85 14.19
N ASN A 62 1.44 -13.34 13.25
CA ASN A 62 1.36 -13.83 11.87
C ASN A 62 2.47 -13.22 10.99
N ASN A 63 3.71 -13.50 11.33
CA ASN A 63 4.92 -13.08 10.64
C ASN A 63 6.02 -14.15 10.81
N PHE A 64 7.12 -14.02 10.10
CA PHE A 64 8.19 -15.02 10.08
C PHE A 64 8.89 -15.25 11.45
N THR A 65 8.79 -14.29 12.37
CA THR A 65 9.38 -14.43 13.71
C THR A 65 8.44 -15.14 14.69
N HIS A 66 7.17 -15.33 14.33
CA HIS A 66 6.09 -15.82 15.19
C HIS A 66 5.95 -15.03 16.50
N THR A 67 6.40 -13.78 16.51
CA THR A 67 6.41 -12.89 17.67
C THR A 67 5.77 -11.56 17.29
N GLN A 68 4.95 -11.00 18.18
CA GLN A 68 4.43 -9.65 18.01
C GLN A 68 5.57 -8.65 18.29
N LEU A 69 5.92 -7.85 17.30
CA LEU A 69 7.03 -6.89 17.35
C LEU A 69 6.57 -5.45 17.46
N TYR A 70 5.38 -5.13 16.96
CA TYR A 70 4.73 -3.83 17.10
C TYR A 70 3.60 -3.90 18.14
N PRO A 71 3.19 -2.77 18.73
CA PRO A 71 1.95 -2.72 19.49
C PRO A 71 0.75 -3.10 18.59
N SER A 72 -0.33 -3.62 19.20
CA SER A 72 -1.50 -4.10 18.44
C SER A 72 -2.28 -2.98 17.74
N ASP A 73 -2.10 -1.74 18.18
CA ASP A 73 -2.68 -0.51 17.64
C ASP A 73 -1.70 0.25 16.75
N ALA A 74 -0.62 -0.39 16.32
CA ALA A 74 0.39 0.19 15.44
C ALA A 74 -0.24 0.83 14.21
N ARG A 75 0.34 1.95 13.80
CA ARG A 75 -0.05 2.74 12.64
C ARG A 75 0.93 2.51 11.50
N CYS A 76 0.45 2.59 10.27
CA CYS A 76 1.32 2.61 9.10
C CYS A 76 1.84 4.04 8.88
N LEU A 77 2.98 4.35 9.48
CA LEU A 77 3.67 5.62 9.30
C LEU A 77 4.61 5.52 8.10
N VAL A 78 4.57 6.52 7.23
CA VAL A 78 5.51 6.65 6.11
C VAL A 78 6.08 8.05 6.08
N HIS A 79 7.32 8.20 5.62
CA HIS A 79 7.88 9.52 5.41
C HIS A 79 7.05 10.28 4.36
N GLN A 80 6.82 11.56 4.57
CA GLN A 80 5.97 12.40 3.71
C GLN A 80 6.36 12.38 2.22
N SER A 81 7.63 12.09 1.90
CA SER A 81 8.08 11.93 0.50
C SER A 81 7.45 10.75 -0.22
N MET A 82 6.92 9.74 0.52
CA MET A 82 6.21 8.59 -0.03
C MET A 82 4.78 8.94 -0.46
N ALA A 83 4.16 9.91 0.21
CA ALA A 83 2.74 10.19 0.13
C ALA A 83 2.21 10.41 -1.31
N PRO A 84 2.84 11.27 -2.15
CA PRO A 84 2.35 11.46 -3.53
C PRO A 84 2.41 10.18 -4.36
N GLY A 85 3.49 9.40 -4.21
CA GLY A 85 3.68 8.14 -4.94
C GLY A 85 2.66 7.08 -4.53
N LEU A 86 2.42 6.92 -3.23
CA LEU A 86 1.44 5.99 -2.70
C LEU A 86 0.00 6.36 -3.12
N ALA A 87 -0.35 7.64 -3.08
CA ALA A 87 -1.65 8.12 -3.57
C ALA A 87 -1.85 7.83 -5.06
N ALA A 88 -0.81 8.03 -5.88
CA ALA A 88 -0.85 7.74 -7.31
C ALA A 88 -0.99 6.23 -7.57
N ALA A 89 -0.25 5.38 -6.84
CA ALA A 89 -0.34 3.93 -6.94
C ALA A 89 -1.75 3.41 -6.60
N ALA A 90 -2.32 3.89 -5.47
CA ALA A 90 -3.69 3.55 -5.08
C ALA A 90 -4.70 4.02 -6.15
N GLY A 91 -4.53 5.25 -6.68
CA GLY A 91 -5.35 5.78 -7.77
C GLY A 91 -5.32 4.93 -9.04
N ALA A 92 -4.18 4.31 -9.37
CA ALA A 92 -4.03 3.42 -10.52
C ALA A 92 -4.71 2.04 -10.32
N LEU A 93 -4.84 1.57 -9.07
CA LEU A 93 -5.45 0.27 -8.73
C LEU A 93 -6.98 0.35 -8.59
N ARG A 94 -7.51 1.44 -8.07
CA ARG A 94 -8.96 1.61 -7.79
C ARG A 94 -9.88 1.34 -8.99
N PRO A 95 -9.60 1.79 -10.23
CA PRO A 95 -10.47 1.51 -11.38
C PRO A 95 -10.60 0.02 -11.70
N GLN A 96 -9.68 -0.81 -11.19
CA GLN A 96 -9.68 -2.26 -11.33
C GLN A 96 -10.36 -2.96 -10.14
N GLY A 97 -10.90 -2.20 -9.18
CA GLY A 97 -11.53 -2.71 -7.96
C GLY A 97 -10.52 -3.19 -6.91
N HIS A 98 -9.27 -2.77 -7.01
CA HIS A 98 -8.21 -3.16 -6.08
C HIS A 98 -7.91 -2.05 -5.08
N LEU A 99 -7.73 -2.42 -3.81
CA LEU A 99 -7.29 -1.53 -2.72
C LEU A 99 -5.91 -1.98 -2.24
N LEU A 100 -5.02 -1.03 -1.97
CA LEU A 100 -3.72 -1.33 -1.39
C LEU A 100 -3.87 -1.85 0.05
N VAL A 101 -3.12 -2.89 0.36
CA VAL A 101 -3.00 -3.50 1.69
C VAL A 101 -1.57 -3.35 2.14
N PHE A 102 -1.36 -2.81 3.34
CA PHE A 102 -0.05 -2.56 3.91
C PHE A 102 0.26 -3.59 4.97
N TRP A 103 1.40 -4.28 4.83
CA TRP A 103 1.91 -5.28 5.76
C TRP A 103 3.01 -4.75 6.65
N ASP A 104 3.86 -3.84 6.13
CA ASP A 104 4.86 -3.10 6.90
C ASP A 104 5.08 -1.69 6.31
N CYS A 105 5.47 -0.76 7.20
CA CYS A 105 5.68 0.65 6.88
C CYS A 105 6.98 1.12 7.55
N TYR A 106 6.98 2.23 8.28
CA TYR A 106 8.12 2.60 9.12
C TYR A 106 8.35 1.52 10.19
N ARG A 107 9.59 1.08 10.32
CA ARG A 107 10.03 0.09 11.28
C ARG A 107 11.02 0.74 12.26
N PRO A 108 10.68 0.86 13.56
CA PRO A 108 11.64 1.35 14.55
C PRO A 108 12.94 0.54 14.59
N HIS A 109 14.04 1.20 14.82
CA HIS A 109 15.37 0.56 14.82
C HIS A 109 15.48 -0.59 15.83
N ASP A 110 14.90 -0.45 17.02
CA ASP A 110 14.89 -1.51 18.02
C ASP A 110 14.15 -2.76 17.56
N VAL A 111 13.12 -2.60 16.71
CA VAL A 111 12.41 -3.71 16.07
C VAL A 111 13.29 -4.38 15.02
N GLN A 112 14.01 -3.60 14.20
CA GLN A 112 14.98 -4.15 13.24
C GLN A 112 16.05 -4.97 13.97
N VAL A 113 16.56 -4.48 15.09
CA VAL A 113 17.52 -5.20 15.95
C VAL A 113 16.91 -6.50 16.50
N LYS A 114 15.65 -6.46 16.99
CA LYS A 114 14.94 -7.65 17.47
C LYS A 114 14.76 -8.68 16.36
N MET A 115 14.32 -8.28 15.18
CA MET A 115 14.18 -9.16 14.02
C MET A 115 15.49 -9.84 13.67
N PHE A 116 16.57 -9.08 13.56
CA PHE A 116 17.89 -9.63 13.24
C PHE A 116 18.41 -10.57 14.32
N ASN A 117 18.16 -10.31 15.59
CA ASN A 117 18.55 -11.20 16.68
C ASN A 117 17.75 -12.51 16.67
N LEU A 118 16.49 -12.50 16.25
CA LEU A 118 15.66 -13.69 16.12
C LEU A 118 16.06 -14.52 14.89
N VAL A 119 16.38 -13.85 13.78
CA VAL A 119 16.75 -14.50 12.52
C VAL A 119 18.01 -13.80 11.98
N PRO A 120 19.22 -14.16 12.48
CA PRO A 120 20.47 -13.48 12.15
C PRO A 120 21.00 -13.88 10.76
N ASN A 121 20.16 -13.80 9.75
CA ASN A 121 20.49 -14.10 8.38
C ASN A 121 20.35 -12.83 7.51
N PRO A 122 21.47 -12.20 7.09
CA PRO A 122 21.43 -10.96 6.35
C PRO A 122 20.87 -11.10 4.91
N ALA A 123 20.62 -12.32 4.45
CA ALA A 123 19.90 -12.56 3.19
C ALA A 123 18.37 -12.44 3.36
N TRP A 124 17.86 -12.48 4.59
CA TRP A 124 16.45 -12.41 4.93
C TRP A 124 16.09 -11.15 5.69
N VAL A 125 16.93 -10.77 6.66
CA VAL A 125 16.72 -9.60 7.50
C VAL A 125 17.95 -8.71 7.38
N ALA A 126 17.78 -7.47 6.93
CA ALA A 126 18.88 -6.54 6.84
C ALA A 126 19.58 -6.37 8.21
N ARG A 127 20.91 -6.40 8.18
CA ARG A 127 21.69 -6.19 9.41
C ARG A 127 21.51 -4.75 9.90
N PRO A 128 21.13 -4.53 11.18
CA PRO A 128 21.09 -3.20 11.76
C PRO A 128 22.44 -2.48 11.62
N GLY A 129 22.40 -1.23 11.24
CA GLY A 129 23.57 -0.38 11.01
C GLY A 129 23.51 0.91 11.81
N PRO A 130 24.49 1.82 11.64
CA PRO A 130 24.51 3.12 12.30
C PRO A 130 23.60 4.17 11.64
N TYR A 131 22.94 3.81 10.53
CA TYR A 131 22.03 4.66 9.77
C TYR A 131 20.74 3.92 9.45
N ALA A 132 19.66 4.68 9.40
CA ALA A 132 18.36 4.19 8.96
C ALA A 132 18.25 4.18 7.43
N HIS A 133 17.80 3.07 6.87
CA HIS A 133 17.48 2.91 5.45
C HIS A 133 16.08 2.29 5.30
N SER A 134 15.55 2.31 4.09
CA SER A 134 14.35 1.56 3.76
C SER A 134 13.22 1.78 4.80
N HIS A 135 12.72 0.71 5.43
CA HIS A 135 11.70 0.78 6.48
C HIS A 135 12.11 1.61 7.69
N GLU A 136 13.36 1.51 8.16
CA GLU A 136 13.82 2.27 9.32
C GLU A 136 13.79 3.80 9.09
N SER A 137 13.81 4.23 7.83
CA SER A 137 13.64 5.64 7.45
C SER A 137 12.20 6.01 7.06
N GLY A 138 11.27 5.06 7.10
CA GLY A 138 9.90 5.20 6.64
C GLY A 138 9.76 5.45 5.13
N ARG A 139 10.77 5.07 4.35
CA ARG A 139 10.84 5.31 2.90
C ARG A 139 10.63 4.06 2.07
N SER A 140 10.19 2.97 2.71
CA SER A 140 9.77 1.74 2.05
C SER A 140 8.49 1.23 2.67
N VAL A 141 7.76 0.44 1.90
CA VAL A 141 6.53 -0.23 2.34
C VAL A 141 6.49 -1.64 1.79
N ASP A 142 5.92 -2.56 2.59
CA ASP A 142 5.55 -3.89 2.14
C ASP A 142 4.06 -3.93 1.88
N VAL A 143 3.67 -4.22 0.64
CA VAL A 143 2.29 -4.09 0.19
C VAL A 143 1.84 -5.23 -0.72
N THR A 144 0.54 -5.45 -0.71
CA THR A 144 -0.24 -6.20 -1.69
C THR A 144 -1.50 -5.43 -2.06
N PHE A 145 -2.44 -6.07 -2.73
CA PHE A 145 -3.75 -5.48 -2.99
C PHE A 145 -4.87 -6.52 -2.87
N THR A 146 -6.09 -6.02 -2.66
CA THR A 146 -7.30 -6.84 -2.67
C THR A 146 -7.71 -7.20 -4.09
N THR A 147 -8.46 -8.29 -4.23
CA THR A 147 -9.12 -8.66 -5.49
C THR A 147 -10.62 -8.82 -5.30
N THR A 148 -11.38 -8.53 -6.34
CA THR A 148 -12.81 -8.84 -6.42
C THR A 148 -13.08 -10.22 -7.00
N GLN A 149 -12.04 -10.93 -7.44
CA GLN A 149 -12.14 -12.28 -8.01
C GLN A 149 -12.69 -13.27 -6.99
N GLN A 150 -13.69 -14.06 -7.41
CA GLN A 150 -14.29 -15.11 -6.60
C GLN A 150 -14.27 -16.45 -7.36
N PRO A 151 -14.01 -17.58 -6.69
CA PRO A 151 -13.62 -17.69 -5.27
C PRO A 151 -12.25 -17.06 -5.01
N CYS A 152 -11.95 -16.77 -3.73
CA CYS A 152 -10.66 -16.22 -3.34
C CYS A 152 -9.52 -17.20 -3.65
N SER A 153 -8.80 -16.98 -4.74
CA SER A 153 -7.78 -17.91 -5.26
C SER A 153 -6.56 -18.02 -4.35
N SER A 154 -6.20 -16.94 -3.65
CA SER A 154 -5.10 -16.96 -2.68
C SER A 154 -5.45 -17.69 -1.39
N GLY A 155 -6.74 -17.80 -1.03
CA GLY A 155 -7.18 -18.22 0.30
C GLY A 155 -6.87 -17.21 1.41
N LEU A 156 -6.18 -16.10 1.09
CA LEU A 156 -5.76 -15.08 2.04
C LEU A 156 -6.73 -13.91 2.08
N HIS A 157 -6.94 -13.36 3.26
CA HIS A 157 -7.84 -12.23 3.48
C HIS A 157 -7.19 -11.17 4.37
N ALA A 158 -7.45 -9.91 4.04
CA ALA A 158 -7.27 -8.79 4.94
C ALA A 158 -8.66 -8.28 5.33
N SER A 159 -9.01 -8.33 6.61
CA SER A 159 -10.38 -8.18 7.06
C SER A 159 -11.30 -9.19 6.34
N ALA A 160 -12.38 -8.74 5.70
CA ALA A 160 -13.29 -9.59 4.92
C ALA A 160 -12.96 -9.65 3.42
N LEU A 161 -11.87 -8.99 2.98
CA LEU A 161 -11.53 -8.85 1.56
C LEU A 161 -10.47 -9.87 1.15
N CYS A 162 -10.69 -10.51 0.00
CA CYS A 162 -9.73 -11.41 -0.59
C CYS A 162 -8.48 -10.66 -1.06
N LEU A 163 -7.30 -11.18 -0.75
CA LEU A 163 -6.04 -10.69 -1.32
C LEU A 163 -5.78 -11.32 -2.69
N ALA A 164 -5.14 -10.59 -3.57
CA ALA A 164 -4.68 -11.14 -4.84
C ALA A 164 -3.67 -12.28 -4.61
N ASP A 165 -3.79 -13.35 -5.40
CA ASP A 165 -2.77 -14.41 -5.40
C ASP A 165 -1.44 -13.84 -5.92
N MET A 166 -0.43 -13.89 -5.10
CA MET A 166 0.93 -13.44 -5.43
C MET A 166 1.91 -14.62 -5.57
N GLY A 167 1.43 -15.86 -5.40
CA GLY A 167 2.21 -17.09 -5.57
C GLY A 167 3.13 -17.45 -4.42
N THR A 168 3.31 -16.56 -3.46
CA THR A 168 3.97 -16.81 -2.17
C THR A 168 3.31 -15.99 -1.08
N GLU A 169 3.50 -16.41 0.15
CA GLU A 169 3.18 -15.61 1.34
C GLU A 169 4.12 -14.40 1.45
N PHE A 170 3.75 -13.46 2.34
CA PHE A 170 4.63 -12.43 2.86
C PHE A 170 5.77 -13.07 3.65
N ASP A 171 6.97 -12.54 3.57
CA ASP A 171 8.17 -13.09 4.22
C ASP A 171 8.52 -14.54 3.79
N ASP A 172 8.11 -14.97 2.60
CA ASP A 172 8.64 -16.19 1.98
C ASP A 172 10.05 -15.92 1.45
N PHE A 173 11.06 -16.34 2.21
CA PHE A 173 12.48 -16.15 1.86
C PHE A 173 13.01 -17.19 0.86
N THR A 174 12.15 -17.65 -0.06
CA THR A 174 12.55 -18.55 -1.15
C THR A 174 12.76 -17.78 -2.46
N PRO A 175 13.47 -18.35 -3.45
CA PRO A 175 13.62 -17.74 -4.76
C PRO A 175 12.29 -17.42 -5.46
N ARG A 176 11.18 -18.09 -5.08
CA ARG A 176 9.85 -17.82 -5.63
C ARG A 176 9.33 -16.42 -5.24
N ALA A 177 9.79 -15.87 -4.12
CA ALA A 177 9.38 -14.54 -3.65
C ALA A 177 10.10 -13.38 -4.36
N THR A 178 11.15 -13.64 -5.13
CA THR A 178 11.85 -12.56 -5.85
C THR A 178 10.91 -11.87 -6.83
N ALA A 179 11.05 -10.54 -6.93
CA ALA A 179 10.07 -9.66 -7.58
C ALA A 179 9.76 -10.00 -9.05
N PHE A 180 10.73 -10.56 -9.77
CA PHE A 180 10.61 -10.86 -11.20
C PHE A 180 10.51 -12.35 -11.50
N ASN A 181 10.41 -13.19 -10.46
CA ASN A 181 10.26 -14.62 -10.64
C ASN A 181 8.94 -14.96 -11.34
N THR A 182 9.00 -15.92 -12.28
CA THR A 182 7.84 -16.47 -12.99
C THR A 182 7.77 -18.00 -12.85
N GLN A 183 8.73 -18.61 -12.16
CA GLN A 183 8.82 -20.05 -12.03
C GLN A 183 8.20 -20.54 -10.71
N GLY A 184 7.42 -21.62 -10.77
CA GLY A 184 6.82 -22.23 -9.59
C GLY A 184 5.70 -21.41 -8.94
N ILE A 185 5.12 -20.44 -9.66
CA ILE A 185 3.93 -19.65 -9.28
C ILE A 185 2.91 -19.67 -10.42
N SER A 186 1.66 -19.34 -10.13
CA SER A 186 0.58 -19.32 -11.11
C SER A 186 0.73 -18.18 -12.12
N ALA A 187 0.10 -18.30 -13.28
CA ALA A 187 0.03 -17.21 -14.26
C ALA A 187 -0.66 -15.96 -13.69
N ASP A 188 -1.68 -16.17 -12.86
CA ASP A 188 -2.39 -15.08 -12.16
C ASP A 188 -1.47 -14.38 -11.17
N ALA A 189 -0.64 -15.12 -10.42
CA ALA A 189 0.34 -14.52 -9.52
C ALA A 189 1.38 -13.68 -10.27
N VAL A 190 1.86 -14.14 -11.42
CA VAL A 190 2.74 -13.36 -12.30
C VAL A 190 2.07 -12.06 -12.76
N ALA A 191 0.81 -12.15 -13.19
CA ALA A 191 0.03 -10.99 -13.63
C ALA A 191 -0.24 -10.01 -12.49
N ASN A 192 -0.61 -10.51 -11.29
CA ASN A 192 -0.87 -9.70 -10.11
C ASN A 192 0.39 -8.96 -9.64
N ARG A 193 1.55 -9.63 -9.56
CA ARG A 193 2.83 -8.97 -9.26
C ARG A 193 3.17 -7.89 -10.29
N ALA A 194 2.91 -8.15 -11.58
CA ALA A 194 3.14 -7.17 -12.64
C ALA A 194 2.21 -5.95 -12.49
N ALA A 195 0.93 -6.16 -12.13
CA ALA A 195 -0.03 -5.10 -11.88
C ALA A 195 0.38 -4.24 -10.67
N LEU A 196 0.79 -4.87 -9.56
CA LEU A 196 1.31 -4.17 -8.38
C LEU A 196 2.53 -3.31 -8.73
N ARG A 197 3.54 -3.91 -9.36
CA ARG A 197 4.74 -3.17 -9.80
C ARG A 197 4.40 -2.01 -10.72
N LYS A 198 3.48 -2.21 -11.66
CA LYS A 198 3.06 -1.14 -12.59
C LYS A 198 2.43 0.03 -11.84
N ALA A 199 1.56 -0.25 -10.89
CA ALA A 199 0.90 0.79 -10.08
C ALA A 199 1.91 1.53 -9.19
N MET A 200 2.76 0.79 -8.49
CA MET A 200 3.79 1.38 -7.62
C MET A 200 4.82 2.20 -8.42
N ASN A 201 5.28 1.69 -9.58
CA ASN A 201 6.17 2.43 -10.47
C ASN A 201 5.53 3.70 -11.04
N TYR A 202 4.22 3.69 -11.31
CA TYR A 202 3.49 4.89 -11.72
C TYR A 202 3.55 5.98 -10.64
N GLY A 203 3.58 5.59 -9.37
CA GLY A 203 3.83 6.47 -8.23
C GLY A 203 5.30 6.80 -7.99
N GLY A 204 6.24 6.31 -8.83
CA GLY A 204 7.68 6.52 -8.64
C GLY A 204 8.32 5.64 -7.57
N LEU A 205 7.59 4.63 -7.06
CA LEU A 205 8.06 3.68 -6.07
C LEU A 205 8.64 2.45 -6.79
N LYS A 206 9.81 1.98 -6.36
CA LYS A 206 10.56 0.92 -7.05
C LYS A 206 10.56 -0.37 -6.25
N VAL A 207 10.21 -1.47 -6.90
CA VAL A 207 10.29 -2.79 -6.27
C VAL A 207 11.74 -3.15 -5.95
N TYR A 208 11.98 -3.70 -4.77
CA TYR A 208 13.23 -4.39 -4.44
C TYR A 208 13.26 -5.74 -5.17
N SER A 209 14.36 -6.05 -5.83
CA SER A 209 14.46 -7.26 -6.68
C SER A 209 14.33 -8.57 -5.89
N GLY A 210 14.68 -8.57 -4.61
CA GLY A 210 14.63 -9.73 -3.72
C GLY A 210 13.22 -10.11 -3.28
N GLU A 211 12.27 -9.16 -3.29
CA GLU A 211 10.95 -9.30 -2.69
C GLU A 211 9.86 -8.64 -3.53
N TRP A 212 8.80 -9.37 -3.88
CA TRP A 212 7.73 -8.82 -4.73
C TRP A 212 6.84 -7.80 -4.02
N TRP A 213 6.80 -7.82 -2.69
CA TRP A 213 5.97 -6.93 -1.84
C TRP A 213 6.67 -5.63 -1.47
N HIS A 214 8.01 -5.58 -1.49
CA HIS A 214 8.82 -4.48 -0.99
C HIS A 214 9.03 -3.38 -2.04
N PHE A 215 8.68 -2.14 -1.69
CA PHE A 215 8.80 -0.98 -2.57
C PHE A 215 9.50 0.17 -1.89
N ASP A 216 10.59 0.61 -2.50
CA ASP A 216 11.40 1.75 -2.09
C ASP A 216 10.90 3.05 -2.75
N GLY A 217 10.86 4.11 -1.96
CA GLY A 217 10.55 5.45 -2.42
C GLY A 217 11.75 6.40 -2.37
N PRO A 218 11.50 7.72 -2.50
CA PRO A 218 12.56 8.70 -2.56
C PRO A 218 13.47 8.68 -1.32
N GLY A 219 14.77 8.42 -1.53
CA GLY A 219 15.78 8.42 -0.48
C GLY A 219 15.86 7.17 0.39
N ALA A 220 15.19 6.06 0.02
CA ALA A 220 15.23 4.79 0.78
C ALA A 220 16.64 4.22 0.97
N GLY A 221 17.51 4.37 -0.03
CA GLY A 221 18.90 3.90 0.01
C GLY A 221 19.92 4.96 0.49
N VAL A 222 19.47 6.10 1.01
CA VAL A 222 20.35 7.15 1.51
C VAL A 222 20.46 7.04 3.03
N ASP A 223 21.65 7.21 3.56
CA ASP A 223 21.91 7.25 5.00
C ASP A 223 21.04 8.32 5.68
N GLN A 224 20.17 7.88 6.60
CA GLN A 224 19.31 8.74 7.40
C GLN A 224 19.66 8.56 8.88
N PRO A 225 19.41 9.55 9.73
CA PRO A 225 19.50 9.35 11.17
C PRO A 225 18.56 8.22 11.63
N ILE A 226 19.02 7.43 12.60
CA ILE A 226 18.12 6.50 13.29
C ILE A 226 17.08 7.33 14.04
N LEU A 227 15.82 6.95 13.90
CA LEU A 227 14.68 7.62 14.51
C LEU A 227 14.15 6.77 15.66
N ASP A 228 13.88 7.42 16.79
CA ASP A 228 13.17 6.83 17.93
C ASP A 228 11.74 7.37 17.94
N VAL A 229 10.96 6.91 16.99
CA VAL A 229 9.56 7.32 16.80
C VAL A 229 8.67 6.09 17.04
N PRO A 230 7.73 6.16 18.00
CA PRO A 230 6.73 5.12 18.18
C PRO A 230 5.82 4.97 16.95
N VAL A 231 5.28 3.76 16.74
CA VAL A 231 4.36 3.44 15.64
C VAL A 231 2.88 3.44 16.08
N ASP A 232 2.56 3.93 17.27
CA ASP A 232 1.22 4.08 17.86
C ASP A 232 0.61 5.48 17.63
#